data_e1ea859c4171c114a2902001b6032305
#
_entry.id   e1ea859c4171c114a2902001b6032305
#
_cell.length_a   1.000
_cell.length_b   1.000
_cell.length_c   1.000
_cell.angle_alpha   90.00
_cell.angle_beta   90.00
_cell.angle_gamma   90.00
#
_symmetry.space_group_name_H-M   'P 1'
#
loop_
_entity.id
_entity.type
_entity.pdbx_description
1 polymer ?
#
loop_
_entity_poly.entity_id
_entity_poly.type
_entity_poly.pdbx_seq_one_letter_code
_entity_poly.pdbx_strand_id
1 'polypeptide(L)'
;VGVVAVGVGWLVALSVFDIRDRRLPNWLTLPGALLVLVVAASAGRGPAALAGAAALSALYLAVHLVSPRAMGGGDVKLAVGLGAMTGAFGADVWLLAALAAPLLTAGLAVGAAVRGVRTVAHGPSMCVASAVAVAVALV
;
A
#
# COMPACT_ATOMS: atom_id res chain seq x y z
N VAL A 1 6.80 19.45 -4.47
CA VAL A 1 5.50 19.71 -3.83
C VAL A 1 4.37 19.12 -4.65
N GLY A 2 4.34 19.33 -5.98
CA GLY A 2 3.29 18.78 -6.85
C GLY A 2 3.23 17.25 -6.84
N VAL A 3 4.37 16.57 -6.89
CA VAL A 3 4.44 15.10 -6.85
C VAL A 3 3.92 14.57 -5.53
N VAL A 4 4.26 15.23 -4.43
CA VAL A 4 3.78 14.83 -3.09
C VAL A 4 2.26 14.99 -3.00
N ALA A 5 1.73 16.13 -3.48
CA ALA A 5 0.30 16.39 -3.48
C ALA A 5 -0.48 15.35 -4.30
N VAL A 6 0.03 15.00 -5.49
CA VAL A 6 -0.58 13.97 -6.34
C VAL A 6 -0.52 12.60 -5.66
N GLY A 7 0.61 12.26 -5.04
CA GLY A 7 0.77 11.01 -4.31
C GLY A 7 -0.20 10.89 -3.14
N VAL A 8 -0.31 11.93 -2.33
CA VAL A 8 -1.26 11.96 -1.20
C VAL A 8 -2.69 11.85 -1.69
N GLY A 9 -3.05 12.58 -2.74
CA GLY A 9 -4.39 12.51 -3.35
C GLY A 9 -4.72 11.10 -3.83
N TRP A 10 -3.75 10.42 -4.44
CA TRP A 10 -3.90 9.03 -4.88
C TRP A 10 -4.14 8.08 -3.71
N LEU A 11 -3.34 8.20 -2.64
CA LEU A 11 -3.51 7.37 -1.44
C LEU A 11 -4.86 7.61 -0.76
N VAL A 12 -5.30 8.86 -0.69
CA VAL A 12 -6.62 9.21 -0.14
C VAL A 12 -7.73 8.61 -1.00
N ALA A 13 -7.65 8.74 -2.31
CA ALA A 13 -8.64 8.18 -3.23
C ALA A 13 -8.73 6.65 -3.10
N LEU A 14 -7.59 5.96 -3.04
CA LEU A 14 -7.54 4.51 -2.82
C LEU A 14 -8.21 4.12 -1.50
N SER A 15 -7.89 4.84 -0.44
CA SER A 15 -8.47 4.58 0.89
C SER A 15 -9.98 4.78 0.88
N VAL A 16 -10.47 5.83 0.25
CA VAL A 16 -11.92 6.11 0.15
C VAL A 16 -12.64 5.01 -0.63
N PHE A 17 -12.10 4.60 -1.78
CA PHE A 17 -12.69 3.51 -2.56
C PHE A 17 -12.72 2.20 -1.78
N ASP A 18 -11.63 1.89 -1.05
CA ASP A 18 -11.57 0.65 -0.28
C ASP A 18 -12.55 0.67 0.90
N ILE A 19 -12.70 1.80 1.58
CA ILE A 19 -13.65 1.93 2.69
C ILE A 19 -15.09 1.87 2.20
N ARG A 20 -15.42 2.57 1.11
CA ARG A 20 -16.80 2.68 0.60
C ARG A 20 -17.26 1.43 -0.11
N ASP A 21 -16.45 0.93 -1.04
CA ASP A 21 -16.86 -0.10 -1.99
C ASP A 21 -16.21 -1.46 -1.69
N ARG A 22 -15.26 -1.51 -0.76
CA ARG A 22 -14.44 -2.70 -0.49
C ARG A 22 -13.78 -3.24 -1.75
N ARG A 23 -13.49 -2.35 -2.68
CA ARG A 23 -12.99 -2.67 -4.00
C ARG A 23 -12.05 -1.59 -4.49
N LEU A 24 -10.86 -2.00 -4.92
CA LEU A 24 -9.88 -1.09 -5.50
C LEU A 24 -9.95 -1.18 -7.02
N PRO A 25 -10.37 -0.10 -7.70
CA PRO A 25 -10.53 -0.13 -9.14
C PRO A 25 -9.18 -0.20 -9.85
N ASN A 26 -9.09 -1.01 -10.91
CA ASN A 26 -7.86 -1.18 -11.68
C ASN A 26 -7.39 0.13 -12.32
N TRP A 27 -8.32 0.99 -12.74
CA TRP A 27 -7.99 2.27 -13.36
C TRP A 27 -7.30 3.25 -12.38
N LEU A 28 -7.38 2.98 -11.10
CA LEU A 28 -6.73 3.78 -10.06
C LEU A 28 -5.46 3.11 -9.53
N THR A 29 -5.49 1.80 -9.30
CA THR A 29 -4.34 1.06 -8.76
C THR A 29 -3.22 0.87 -9.79
N LEU A 30 -3.54 0.40 -10.98
CA LEU A 30 -2.53 0.03 -11.98
C LEU A 30 -1.85 1.24 -12.64
N PRO A 31 -2.58 2.27 -13.11
CA PRO A 31 -1.94 3.48 -13.62
C PRO A 31 -1.13 4.21 -12.54
N GLY A 32 -1.61 4.22 -11.31
CA GLY A 32 -0.88 4.80 -10.17
C GLY A 32 0.43 4.08 -9.91
N ALA A 33 0.43 2.75 -9.92
CA ALA A 33 1.63 1.94 -9.77
C ALA A 33 2.64 2.22 -10.89
N LEU A 34 2.17 2.30 -12.13
CA LEU A 34 3.01 2.63 -13.27
C LEU A 34 3.65 4.02 -13.12
N LEU A 35 2.85 5.00 -12.70
CA LEU A 35 3.35 6.36 -12.47
C LEU A 35 4.43 6.39 -11.39
N VAL A 36 4.22 5.68 -10.28
CA VAL A 36 5.22 5.56 -9.20
C VAL A 36 6.53 4.97 -9.75
N LEU A 37 6.44 3.90 -10.55
CA LEU A 37 7.61 3.26 -11.15
C LEU A 37 8.33 4.20 -12.11
N VAL A 38 7.62 4.94 -12.94
CA VAL A 38 8.20 5.91 -13.88
C VAL A 38 8.92 7.03 -13.13
N VAL A 39 8.28 7.59 -12.10
CA VAL A 39 8.89 8.65 -11.29
C VAL A 39 10.15 8.11 -10.57
N ALA A 40 10.08 6.92 -9.99
CA ALA A 40 11.23 6.30 -9.34
C ALA A 40 12.38 6.06 -10.33
N ALA A 41 12.07 5.58 -11.53
CA ALA A 41 13.06 5.36 -12.58
C ALA A 41 13.73 6.67 -13.01
N SER A 42 12.95 7.73 -13.15
CA SER A 42 13.49 9.06 -13.51
C SER A 42 14.40 9.62 -12.43
N ALA A 43 14.21 9.22 -11.17
CA ALA A 43 15.05 9.60 -10.04
C ALA A 43 16.25 8.68 -9.83
N GLY A 44 16.47 7.70 -10.71
CA GLY A 44 17.55 6.72 -10.58
C GLY A 44 17.27 5.61 -9.56
N ARG A 45 16.02 5.44 -9.14
CA ARG A 45 15.60 4.47 -8.11
C ARG A 45 14.71 3.36 -8.68
N GLY A 46 14.71 3.20 -10.00
CA GLY A 46 13.90 2.20 -10.68
C GLY A 46 14.09 0.78 -10.18
N PRO A 47 15.34 0.25 -10.11
CA PRO A 47 15.58 -1.11 -9.63
C PRO A 47 15.09 -1.36 -8.22
N ALA A 48 15.30 -0.41 -7.29
CA ALA A 48 14.83 -0.51 -5.92
C ALA A 48 13.30 -0.50 -5.86
N ALA A 49 12.66 0.36 -6.66
CA ALA A 49 11.20 0.43 -6.75
C ALA A 49 10.62 -0.88 -7.30
N LEU A 50 11.20 -1.42 -8.37
CA LEU A 50 10.77 -2.71 -8.93
C LEU A 50 10.93 -3.85 -7.95
N ALA A 51 12.06 -3.90 -7.23
CA ALA A 51 12.28 -4.91 -6.20
C ALA A 51 11.25 -4.82 -5.08
N GLY A 52 10.96 -3.61 -4.62
CA GLY A 52 9.93 -3.38 -3.61
C GLY A 52 8.53 -3.77 -4.07
N ALA A 53 8.18 -3.42 -5.31
CA ALA A 53 6.91 -3.79 -5.91
C ALA A 53 6.77 -5.31 -6.03
N ALA A 54 7.79 -5.98 -6.55
CA ALA A 54 7.79 -7.42 -6.72
C ALA A 54 7.73 -8.15 -5.36
N ALA A 55 8.52 -7.72 -4.39
CA ALA A 55 8.56 -8.34 -3.07
C ALA A 55 7.23 -8.21 -2.32
N LEU A 56 6.65 -7.01 -2.28
CA LEU A 56 5.42 -6.79 -1.54
C LEU A 56 4.22 -7.46 -2.23
N SER A 57 4.13 -7.35 -3.55
CA SER A 57 3.06 -7.99 -4.30
C SER A 57 3.15 -9.51 -4.24
N ALA A 58 4.35 -10.09 -4.30
CA ALA A 58 4.55 -11.52 -4.16
C ALA A 58 4.16 -12.01 -2.76
N LEU A 59 4.52 -11.27 -1.71
CA LEU A 59 4.14 -11.59 -0.34
C LEU A 59 2.61 -11.57 -0.17
N TYR A 60 1.97 -10.52 -0.66
CA TYR A 60 0.52 -10.38 -0.59
C TYR A 60 -0.21 -11.42 -1.44
N LEU A 61 0.33 -11.72 -2.63
CA LEU A 61 -0.22 -12.76 -3.48
C LEU A 61 -0.13 -14.14 -2.79
N ALA A 62 0.99 -14.44 -2.16
CA ALA A 62 1.15 -15.69 -1.42
C ALA A 62 0.10 -15.82 -0.31
N VAL A 63 -0.11 -14.77 0.46
CA VAL A 63 -1.14 -14.74 1.52
C VAL A 63 -2.54 -14.90 0.90
N HIS A 64 -2.82 -14.22 -0.21
CA HIS A 64 -4.10 -14.33 -0.90
C HIS A 64 -4.39 -15.74 -1.41
N LEU A 65 -3.38 -16.42 -1.96
CA LEU A 65 -3.54 -17.79 -2.47
C LEU A 65 -3.74 -18.80 -1.34
N VAL A 66 -3.06 -18.59 -0.20
CA VAL A 66 -3.21 -19.47 0.98
C VAL A 66 -4.53 -19.20 1.70
N SER A 67 -4.91 -17.94 1.84
CA SER A 67 -6.11 -17.54 2.57
C SER A 67 -6.78 -16.34 1.88
N PRO A 68 -7.65 -16.58 0.89
CA PRO A 68 -8.33 -15.50 0.16
C PRO A 68 -9.19 -14.58 1.06
N ARG A 69 -9.61 -15.09 2.23
CA ARG A 69 -10.36 -14.30 3.21
C ARG A 69 -9.49 -13.35 4.00
N ALA A 70 -8.22 -13.69 4.23
CA ALA A 70 -7.27 -12.87 4.97
C ALA A 70 -6.71 -11.73 4.11
N MET A 71 -6.61 -11.93 2.80
CA MET A 71 -5.99 -10.97 1.88
C MET A 71 -6.81 -10.86 0.60
N GLY A 72 -7.39 -9.71 0.34
CA GLY A 72 -8.13 -9.44 -0.89
C GLY A 72 -7.23 -9.28 -2.11
N GLY A 73 -7.77 -9.62 -3.29
CA GLY A 73 -7.04 -9.43 -4.56
C GLY A 73 -6.72 -7.96 -4.85
N GLY A 74 -7.57 -7.02 -4.39
CA GLY A 74 -7.32 -5.60 -4.50
C GLY A 74 -6.08 -5.14 -3.73
N ASP A 75 -5.84 -5.72 -2.56
CA ASP A 75 -4.65 -5.43 -1.75
C ASP A 75 -3.38 -5.91 -2.44
N VAL A 76 -3.42 -7.03 -3.15
CA VAL A 76 -2.30 -7.53 -3.96
C VAL A 76 -1.95 -6.53 -5.07
N LYS A 77 -2.95 -6.00 -5.75
CA LYS A 77 -2.76 -4.97 -6.79
C LYS A 77 -2.19 -3.67 -6.20
N LEU A 78 -2.72 -3.25 -5.06
CA LEU A 78 -2.26 -2.06 -4.35
C LEU A 78 -0.80 -2.22 -3.89
N ALA A 79 -0.41 -3.43 -3.50
CA ALA A 79 0.96 -3.74 -3.08
C ALA A 79 2.00 -3.45 -4.16
N VAL A 80 1.65 -3.54 -5.44
CA VAL A 80 2.57 -3.18 -6.54
C VAL A 80 2.99 -1.72 -6.42
N GLY A 81 2.03 -0.81 -6.34
CA GLY A 81 2.30 0.63 -6.25
C GLY A 81 2.95 1.05 -4.94
N LEU A 82 2.44 0.57 -3.82
CA LEU A 82 2.97 0.92 -2.49
C LEU A 82 4.34 0.28 -2.25
N GLY A 83 4.54 -0.95 -2.73
CA GLY A 83 5.84 -1.61 -2.69
C GLY A 83 6.88 -0.87 -3.52
N ALA A 84 6.51 -0.39 -4.69
CA ALA A 84 7.37 0.45 -5.52
C ALA A 84 7.71 1.78 -4.82
N MET A 85 6.71 2.44 -4.26
CA MET A 85 6.90 3.73 -3.58
C MET A 85 7.82 3.61 -2.37
N THR A 86 7.57 2.65 -1.49
CA THR A 86 8.39 2.46 -0.29
C THR A 86 9.76 1.87 -0.63
N GLY A 87 9.82 0.94 -1.58
CA GLY A 87 11.07 0.34 -2.02
C GLY A 87 12.03 1.34 -2.64
N ALA A 88 11.52 2.37 -3.32
CA ALA A 88 12.33 3.44 -3.89
C ALA A 88 13.11 4.23 -2.83
N PHE A 89 12.63 4.27 -1.59
CA PHE A 89 13.31 4.93 -0.47
C PHE A 89 14.24 4.02 0.33
N GLY A 90 14.26 2.74 0.01
CA GLY A 90 15.16 1.77 0.64
C GLY A 90 14.44 0.62 1.33
N ALA A 91 15.21 -0.43 1.65
CA ALA A 91 14.67 -1.64 2.28
C ALA A 91 14.10 -1.38 3.68
N ASP A 92 14.68 -0.48 4.44
CA ASP A 92 14.22 -0.10 5.77
C ASP A 92 12.86 0.57 5.73
N VAL A 93 12.63 1.49 4.79
CA VAL A 93 11.34 2.15 4.58
C VAL A 93 10.29 1.13 4.12
N TRP A 94 10.67 0.25 3.20
CA TRP A 94 9.82 -0.83 2.72
C TRP A 94 9.41 -1.77 3.86
N LEU A 95 10.36 -2.19 4.70
CA LEU A 95 10.08 -3.05 5.86
C LEU A 95 9.17 -2.36 6.87
N LEU A 96 9.40 -1.10 7.16
CA LEU A 96 8.56 -0.34 8.08
C LEU A 96 7.11 -0.31 7.60
N ALA A 97 6.90 0.00 6.32
CA ALA A 97 5.57 0.02 5.73
C ALA A 97 4.93 -1.37 5.71
N ALA A 98 5.69 -2.39 5.31
CA ALA A 98 5.20 -3.76 5.20
C ALA A 98 4.78 -4.35 6.55
N LEU A 99 5.48 -3.99 7.63
CA LEU A 99 5.13 -4.43 8.98
C LEU A 99 4.05 -3.57 9.63
N ALA A 100 4.07 -2.26 9.39
CA ALA A 100 3.11 -1.34 9.98
C ALA A 100 1.68 -1.55 9.45
N ALA A 101 1.53 -1.87 8.17
CA ALA A 101 0.21 -2.05 7.56
C ALA A 101 -0.63 -3.15 8.24
N PRO A 102 -0.15 -4.39 8.39
CA PRO A 102 -0.92 -5.41 9.08
C PRO A 102 -1.14 -5.10 10.57
N LEU A 103 -0.19 -4.44 11.23
CA LEU A 103 -0.34 -4.03 12.62
C LEU A 103 -1.44 -2.98 12.77
N LEU A 104 -1.52 -2.01 11.87
CA LEU A 104 -2.60 -1.02 11.86
C LEU A 104 -3.95 -1.69 11.60
N THR A 105 -4.01 -2.61 10.64
CA THR A 105 -5.24 -3.36 10.35
C THR A 105 -5.66 -4.19 11.56
N ALA A 106 -4.73 -4.86 12.22
CA ALA A 106 -5.02 -5.63 13.42
C ALA A 106 -5.56 -4.75 14.55
N GLY A 107 -4.95 -3.59 14.78
CA GLY A 107 -5.42 -2.62 15.76
C GLY A 107 -6.83 -2.11 15.46
N LEU A 108 -7.08 -1.75 14.20
CA LEU A 108 -8.40 -1.33 13.75
C LEU A 108 -9.43 -2.44 13.87
N ALA A 109 -9.03 -3.68 13.56
CA ALA A 109 -9.91 -4.85 13.67
C ALA A 109 -10.32 -5.12 15.13
N VAL A 110 -9.37 -4.99 16.07
CA VAL A 110 -9.67 -5.11 17.50
C VAL A 110 -10.65 -4.02 17.95
N GLY A 111 -10.39 -2.77 17.59
CA GLY A 111 -11.28 -1.65 17.90
C GLY A 111 -12.67 -1.81 17.28
N ALA A 112 -12.73 -2.28 16.05
CA ALA A 112 -13.99 -2.55 15.36
C ALA A 112 -14.76 -3.69 16.00
N ALA A 113 -14.07 -4.78 16.40
CA ALA A 113 -14.68 -5.93 17.06
C ALA A 113 -15.32 -5.55 18.41
N VAL A 114 -14.67 -4.67 19.17
CA VAL A 114 -15.23 -4.12 20.43
C VAL A 114 -16.53 -3.35 20.14
N ARG A 115 -16.65 -2.75 18.95
CA ARG A 115 -17.88 -2.02 18.53
C ARG A 115 -18.86 -2.88 17.74
N GLY A 116 -18.63 -4.20 17.64
CA GLY A 116 -19.50 -5.13 16.93
C GLY A 116 -19.28 -5.18 15.41
N VAL A 117 -18.25 -4.55 14.90
CA VAL A 117 -17.89 -4.59 13.46
C VAL A 117 -16.92 -5.73 13.23
N ARG A 118 -17.23 -6.61 12.26
CA ARG A 118 -16.46 -7.85 12.01
C ARG A 118 -15.40 -7.74 10.93
N THR A 119 -15.47 -6.74 10.05
CA THR A 119 -14.55 -6.60 8.92
C THR A 119 -13.99 -5.20 8.84
N VAL A 120 -12.71 -5.10 8.54
CA VAL A 120 -11.98 -3.84 8.38
C VAL A 120 -11.24 -3.88 7.04
N ALA A 121 -11.30 -2.78 6.28
CA ALA A 121 -10.54 -2.64 5.05
C ALA A 121 -9.04 -2.55 5.36
N HIS A 122 -8.20 -3.27 4.60
CA HIS A 122 -6.75 -3.26 4.77
C HIS A 122 -6.07 -2.14 3.97
N GLY A 123 -6.66 -1.71 2.86
CA GLY A 123 -6.09 -0.68 1.97
C GLY A 123 -5.72 0.62 2.68
N PRO A 124 -6.61 1.21 3.51
CA PRO A 124 -6.28 2.42 4.26
C PRO A 124 -5.07 2.25 5.17
N SER A 125 -4.93 1.11 5.84
CA SER A 125 -3.75 0.80 6.67
C SER A 125 -2.48 0.74 5.84
N MET A 126 -2.53 0.13 4.66
CA MET A 126 -1.41 0.10 3.72
C MET A 126 -1.01 1.50 3.28
N CYS A 127 -1.99 2.33 2.93
CA CYS A 127 -1.75 3.71 2.49
C CYS A 127 -1.14 4.56 3.61
N VAL A 128 -1.69 4.48 4.82
CA VAL A 128 -1.19 5.22 5.98
C VAL A 128 0.22 4.75 6.35
N ALA A 129 0.43 3.45 6.44
CA ALA A 129 1.74 2.89 6.77
C ALA A 129 2.81 3.32 5.76
N SER A 130 2.49 3.27 4.47
CA SER A 130 3.40 3.68 3.41
C SER A 130 3.69 5.17 3.45
N ALA A 131 2.66 5.99 3.66
CA ALA A 131 2.80 7.45 3.76
C ALA A 131 3.67 7.84 4.95
N VAL A 132 3.45 7.23 6.11
CA VAL A 132 4.24 7.49 7.33
C VAL A 132 5.68 7.03 7.13
N ALA A 133 5.91 5.84 6.58
CA ALA A 133 7.25 5.33 6.32
C ALA A 133 8.05 6.25 5.41
N VAL A 134 7.43 6.72 4.32
CA VAL A 134 8.07 7.67 3.40
C VAL A 134 8.29 9.02 4.07
N ALA A 135 7.33 9.52 4.84
CA ALA A 135 7.48 10.78 5.55
C ALA A 135 8.65 10.75 6.55
N VAL A 136 8.80 9.65 7.28
CA VAL A 136 9.95 9.44 8.19
C VAL A 136 11.27 9.45 7.42
N ALA A 137 11.31 8.87 6.23
CA ALA A 137 12.50 8.85 5.40
C ALA A 137 12.87 10.24 4.84
N LEU A 138 11.89 11.13 4.69
CA LEU A 138 12.11 12.49 4.17
C LEU A 138 12.55 13.50 5.25
N VAL A 139 12.40 13.17 6.51
CA VAL A 139 12.81 14.00 7.63
C VAL A 139 14.24 13.64 8.06
#